data_53b9d9320a6bbcec5815ed907b13493e
#
_entry.id   53b9d9320a6bbcec5815ed907b13493e
#
_cell.length_a   1.000
_cell.length_b   1.000
_cell.length_c   1.000
_cell.angle_alpha   90.00
_cell.angle_beta   90.00
_cell.angle_gamma   90.00
#
_symmetry.space_group_name_H-M   'P 1'
#
loop_
_entity.id
_entity.type
_entity.pdbx_description
1 polymer ?
#
loop_
_entity_poly.entity_id
_entity_poly.type
_entity_poly.pdbx_seq_one_letter_code
_entity_poly.pdbx_strand_id
1 'polypeptide(L)'
;MGLAGLVWTASFRGRSHFWQKMAAGVGTMGAFALVANPELRSSRNRPRPRDLGVGLATAAVLYGVFRLGDRFARKVMPNGAADIADVYERRKMAPRWFIAPALAVLIAPGEELFWRGLVNGYLMQRLGRVTGSALGAVIYGGIHLVTGNLTLTGAAGIAGAFWSLQYLFEGRLPAVVVSHIAWDVWIFLVQPTVELDD
;
A
#
# COMPACT_ATOMS: atom_id res chain seq x y z
N MET A 1 -7.46 5.80 -13.24
CA MET A 1 -7.03 6.86 -12.28
C MET A 1 -8.19 7.46 -11.51
N GLY A 2 -9.32 7.80 -12.13
CA GLY A 2 -10.49 8.37 -11.45
C GLY A 2 -11.00 7.55 -10.27
N LEU A 3 -11.10 6.21 -10.41
CA LEU A 3 -11.58 5.33 -9.33
C LEU A 3 -10.70 5.41 -8.08
N ALA A 4 -9.37 5.32 -8.22
CA ALA A 4 -8.46 5.43 -7.08
C ALA A 4 -8.56 6.81 -6.41
N GLY A 5 -8.60 7.90 -7.21
CA GLY A 5 -8.80 9.25 -6.68
C GLY A 5 -10.08 9.40 -5.88
N LEU A 6 -11.18 8.83 -6.35
CA LEU A 6 -12.46 8.82 -5.63
C LEU A 6 -12.37 8.04 -4.31
N VAL A 7 -11.77 6.85 -4.32
CA VAL A 7 -11.62 6.01 -3.12
C VAL A 7 -10.77 6.74 -2.06
N TRP A 8 -9.59 7.26 -2.43
CA TRP A 8 -8.74 8.02 -1.50
C TRP A 8 -9.44 9.27 -0.98
N THR A 9 -10.01 10.08 -1.87
CA THR A 9 -10.74 11.29 -1.46
C THR A 9 -11.90 10.97 -0.52
N ALA A 10 -12.72 9.97 -0.82
CA ALA A 10 -13.85 9.57 0.01
C ALA A 10 -13.41 9.01 1.37
N SER A 11 -12.30 8.27 1.42
CA SER A 11 -11.79 7.67 2.64
C SER A 11 -11.13 8.69 3.55
N PHE A 12 -10.36 9.62 2.99
CA PHE A 12 -9.61 10.62 3.76
C PHE A 12 -10.43 11.89 4.06
N ARG A 13 -11.55 12.14 3.37
CA ARG A 13 -12.50 13.20 3.73
C ARG A 13 -13.25 12.83 5.01
N GLY A 14 -12.90 13.53 6.09
CA GLY A 14 -13.47 13.28 7.43
C GLY A 14 -12.90 12.01 8.09
N ARG A 15 -13.14 11.88 9.40
CA ARG A 15 -12.62 10.76 10.20
C ARG A 15 -13.60 9.58 10.30
N SER A 16 -14.89 9.77 9.95
CA SER A 16 -15.91 8.74 10.14
C SER A 16 -15.74 7.58 9.15
N HIS A 17 -15.77 6.35 9.68
CA HIS A 17 -15.79 5.12 8.90
C HIS A 17 -14.60 4.95 7.93
N PHE A 18 -13.42 5.48 8.30
CA PHE A 18 -12.21 5.42 7.46
C PHE A 18 -11.90 3.99 6.98
N TRP A 19 -11.82 3.04 7.91
CA TRP A 19 -11.46 1.66 7.60
C TRP A 19 -12.50 0.95 6.74
N GLN A 20 -13.80 1.22 6.97
CA GLN A 20 -14.88 0.65 6.16
C GLN A 20 -14.83 1.20 4.73
N LYS A 21 -14.61 2.50 4.56
CA LYS A 21 -14.47 3.13 3.25
C LYS A 21 -13.25 2.62 2.49
N MET A 22 -12.10 2.51 3.17
CA MET A 22 -10.89 1.95 2.58
C MET A 22 -11.11 0.49 2.17
N ALA A 23 -11.61 -0.36 3.06
CA ALA A 23 -11.84 -1.76 2.76
C ALA A 23 -12.82 -1.96 1.59
N ALA A 24 -13.95 -1.24 1.58
CA ALA A 24 -14.93 -1.31 0.50
C ALA A 24 -14.38 -0.76 -0.81
N GLY A 25 -13.76 0.43 -0.77
CA GLY A 25 -13.24 1.09 -1.97
C GLY A 25 -12.09 0.32 -2.60
N VAL A 26 -11.10 -0.07 -1.80
CA VAL A 26 -9.93 -0.80 -2.29
C VAL A 26 -10.30 -2.25 -2.68
N GLY A 27 -11.20 -2.89 -1.92
CA GLY A 27 -11.75 -4.19 -2.32
C GLY A 27 -12.45 -4.13 -3.68
N THR A 28 -13.21 -3.06 -3.94
CA THR A 28 -13.84 -2.81 -5.26
C THR A 28 -12.78 -2.60 -6.35
N MET A 29 -11.70 -1.86 -6.06
CA MET A 29 -10.60 -1.66 -7.01
C MET A 29 -9.92 -2.99 -7.35
N GLY A 30 -9.67 -3.85 -6.35
CA GLY A 30 -9.11 -5.19 -6.55
C GLY A 30 -10.03 -6.08 -7.39
N ALA A 31 -11.33 -6.09 -7.09
CA ALA A 31 -12.32 -6.83 -7.88
C ALA A 31 -12.38 -6.32 -9.33
N PHE A 32 -12.37 -5.01 -9.53
CA PHE A 32 -12.29 -4.39 -10.86
C PHE A 32 -11.02 -4.84 -11.60
N ALA A 33 -9.86 -4.86 -10.94
CA ALA A 33 -8.62 -5.31 -11.54
C ALA A 33 -8.69 -6.77 -12.03
N LEU A 34 -9.31 -7.66 -11.24
CA LEU A 34 -9.52 -9.07 -11.63
C LEU A 34 -10.44 -9.24 -12.83
N VAL A 35 -11.41 -8.34 -13.02
CA VAL A 35 -12.29 -8.36 -14.20
C VAL A 35 -11.58 -7.75 -15.42
N ALA A 36 -10.91 -6.61 -15.22
CA ALA A 36 -10.23 -5.88 -16.29
C ALA A 36 -8.97 -6.59 -16.83
N ASN A 37 -8.31 -7.39 -15.98
CA ASN A 37 -7.12 -8.16 -16.37
C ASN A 37 -7.26 -9.64 -15.95
N PRO A 38 -7.83 -10.52 -16.79
CA PRO A 38 -8.00 -11.95 -16.50
C PRO A 38 -6.69 -12.69 -16.18
N GLU A 39 -5.53 -12.20 -16.66
CA GLU A 39 -4.21 -12.77 -16.40
C GLU A 39 -3.87 -12.80 -14.90
N LEU A 40 -4.48 -11.91 -14.12
CA LEU A 40 -4.30 -11.88 -12.66
C LEU A 40 -4.81 -13.16 -11.98
N ARG A 41 -5.77 -13.88 -12.60
CA ARG A 41 -6.31 -15.16 -12.14
C ARG A 41 -5.58 -16.38 -12.69
N SER A 42 -4.53 -16.16 -13.49
CA SER A 42 -3.77 -17.26 -14.10
C SER A 42 -2.97 -18.05 -13.06
N SER A 43 -2.53 -19.26 -13.45
CA SER A 43 -1.69 -20.12 -12.61
C SER A 43 -0.36 -19.47 -12.20
N ARG A 44 0.10 -18.47 -12.96
CA ARG A 44 1.29 -17.68 -12.64
C ARG A 44 1.18 -16.99 -11.26
N ASN A 45 -0.01 -16.52 -10.89
CA ASN A 45 -0.29 -15.84 -9.63
C ASN A 45 -0.77 -16.78 -8.52
N ARG A 46 -0.71 -18.09 -8.68
CA ARG A 46 -0.98 -19.02 -7.58
C ARG A 46 0.12 -18.90 -6.52
N PRO A 47 -0.23 -18.77 -5.23
CA PRO A 47 0.75 -18.72 -4.15
C PRO A 47 1.64 -19.96 -4.12
N ARG A 48 2.90 -19.78 -3.77
CA ARG A 48 3.91 -20.84 -3.59
C ARG A 48 4.55 -20.69 -2.20
N PRO A 49 5.06 -21.74 -1.57
CA PRO A 49 5.69 -21.66 -0.24
C PRO A 49 6.80 -20.60 -0.15
N ARG A 50 7.60 -20.41 -1.22
CA ARG A 50 8.64 -19.38 -1.27
C ARG A 50 8.10 -17.95 -1.12
N ASP A 51 6.85 -17.71 -1.56
CA ASP A 51 6.28 -16.36 -1.55
C ASP A 51 6.09 -15.83 -0.14
N LEU A 52 5.82 -16.74 0.81
CA LEU A 52 5.75 -16.38 2.22
C LEU A 52 7.13 -15.90 2.73
N GLY A 53 8.19 -16.65 2.48
CA GLY A 53 9.55 -16.28 2.92
C GLY A 53 10.04 -14.97 2.28
N VAL A 54 9.87 -14.84 0.96
CA VAL A 54 10.25 -13.62 0.23
C VAL A 54 9.42 -12.42 0.69
N GLY A 55 8.09 -12.60 0.84
CA GLY A 55 7.20 -11.54 1.29
C GLY A 55 7.54 -11.05 2.71
N LEU A 56 7.76 -11.96 3.65
CA LEU A 56 8.15 -11.59 5.02
C LEU A 56 9.52 -10.90 5.07
N ALA A 57 10.50 -11.40 4.32
CA ALA A 57 11.83 -10.79 4.27
C ALA A 57 11.76 -9.36 3.69
N THR A 58 11.03 -9.17 2.59
CA THR A 58 10.88 -7.84 1.97
C THR A 58 10.03 -6.89 2.83
N ALA A 59 9.02 -7.38 3.56
CA ALA A 59 8.30 -6.59 4.56
C ALA A 59 9.22 -6.09 5.68
N ALA A 60 10.11 -6.94 6.19
CA ALA A 60 11.09 -6.56 7.21
C ALA A 60 12.07 -5.49 6.70
N VAL A 61 12.54 -5.61 5.44
CA VAL A 61 13.37 -4.58 4.80
C VAL A 61 12.63 -3.26 4.70
N LEU A 62 11.39 -3.29 4.20
CA LEU A 62 10.56 -2.08 4.07
C LEU A 62 10.29 -1.43 5.44
N TYR A 63 10.02 -2.23 6.48
CA TYR A 63 9.88 -1.71 7.83
C TYR A 63 11.15 -0.99 8.31
N GLY A 64 12.33 -1.52 8.03
CA GLY A 64 13.60 -0.84 8.30
C GLY A 64 13.73 0.49 7.57
N VAL A 65 13.35 0.53 6.28
CA VAL A 65 13.32 1.77 5.47
C VAL A 65 12.40 2.81 6.11
N PHE A 66 11.21 2.39 6.57
CA PHE A 66 10.26 3.30 7.20
C PHE A 66 10.72 3.81 8.58
N ARG A 67 11.42 2.97 9.36
CA ARG A 67 12.05 3.41 10.62
C ARG A 67 13.08 4.52 10.39
N LEU A 68 13.83 4.44 9.31
CA LEU A 68 14.79 5.50 8.92
C LEU A 68 14.05 6.71 8.33
N GLY A 69 13.07 6.50 7.49
CA GLY A 69 12.24 7.54 6.88
C GLY A 69 11.48 8.36 7.92
N ASP A 70 10.95 7.72 8.96
CA ASP A 70 10.29 8.40 10.08
C ASP A 70 11.25 9.34 10.83
N ARG A 71 12.47 8.86 11.14
CA ARG A 71 13.49 9.71 11.77
C ARG A 71 13.88 10.91 10.90
N PHE A 72 13.96 10.70 9.59
CA PHE A 72 14.24 11.77 8.62
C PHE A 72 13.08 12.77 8.56
N ALA A 73 11.85 12.29 8.39
CA ALA A 73 10.67 13.15 8.27
C ALA A 73 10.48 14.04 9.50
N ARG A 74 10.66 13.47 10.71
CA ARG A 74 10.59 14.27 11.98
C ARG A 74 11.62 15.37 12.08
N LYS A 75 12.80 15.20 11.45
CA LYS A 75 13.90 16.19 11.51
C LYS A 75 13.81 17.24 10.41
N VAL A 76 13.32 16.87 9.22
CA VAL A 76 13.47 17.67 8.00
C VAL A 76 12.15 18.24 7.51
N MET A 77 11.03 17.53 7.71
CA MET A 77 9.74 18.01 7.23
C MET A 77 9.06 18.90 8.25
N PRO A 78 8.54 20.07 7.84
CA PRO A 78 7.96 21.04 8.79
C PRO A 78 6.88 20.47 9.72
N ASN A 79 6.06 19.54 9.20
CA ASN A 79 4.97 18.90 9.94
C ASN A 79 5.18 17.39 10.13
N GLY A 80 6.40 16.87 9.90
CA GLY A 80 6.65 15.45 9.82
C GLY A 80 6.14 14.64 11.01
N ALA A 81 6.37 15.11 12.23
CA ALA A 81 5.88 14.42 13.43
C ALA A 81 4.35 14.43 13.54
N ALA A 82 3.71 15.56 13.26
CA ALA A 82 2.24 15.68 13.28
C ALA A 82 1.57 14.87 12.19
N ASP A 83 2.15 14.89 10.97
CA ASP A 83 1.69 14.11 9.82
C ASP A 83 1.72 12.61 10.10
N ILE A 84 2.80 12.13 10.71
CA ILE A 84 2.96 10.71 11.08
C ILE A 84 1.95 10.35 12.17
N ALA A 85 1.79 11.20 13.19
CA ALA A 85 0.81 10.98 14.26
C ALA A 85 -0.62 10.90 13.71
N ASP A 86 -1.02 11.77 12.77
CA ASP A 86 -2.35 11.73 12.14
C ASP A 86 -2.61 10.40 11.43
N VAL A 87 -1.61 9.82 10.78
CA VAL A 87 -1.76 8.50 10.14
C VAL A 87 -2.04 7.42 11.17
N TYR A 88 -1.29 7.41 12.29
CA TYR A 88 -1.48 6.39 13.33
C TYR A 88 -2.73 6.60 14.17
N GLU A 89 -3.22 7.84 14.34
CA GLU A 89 -4.50 8.11 15.00
C GLU A 89 -5.67 7.39 14.32
N ARG A 90 -5.58 7.10 13.02
CA ARG A 90 -6.60 6.33 12.30
C ARG A 90 -6.76 4.91 12.86
N ARG A 91 -5.75 4.35 13.52
CA ARG A 91 -5.83 3.08 14.22
C ARG A 91 -6.92 3.07 15.31
N LYS A 92 -7.19 4.22 15.92
CA LYS A 92 -8.23 4.37 16.97
C LYS A 92 -9.67 4.41 16.40
N MET A 93 -9.85 4.51 15.07
CA MET A 93 -11.16 4.65 14.43
C MET A 93 -11.92 3.33 14.23
N ALA A 94 -11.29 2.19 14.50
CA ALA A 94 -11.94 0.88 14.50
C ALA A 94 -11.17 -0.10 15.41
N PRO A 95 -11.82 -1.16 15.91
CA PRO A 95 -11.13 -2.15 16.72
C PRO A 95 -10.14 -2.98 15.89
N ARG A 96 -9.05 -3.44 16.52
CA ARG A 96 -7.98 -4.22 15.87
C ARG A 96 -8.50 -5.47 15.16
N TRP A 97 -9.53 -6.12 15.72
CA TRP A 97 -10.15 -7.30 15.12
C TRP A 97 -10.84 -7.02 13.78
N PHE A 98 -11.20 -5.77 13.51
CA PHE A 98 -11.69 -5.33 12.20
C PHE A 98 -10.54 -4.88 11.28
N ILE A 99 -9.59 -4.09 11.81
CA ILE A 99 -8.49 -3.52 11.01
C ILE A 99 -7.60 -4.61 10.43
N ALA A 100 -7.20 -5.61 11.25
CA ALA A 100 -6.29 -6.66 10.80
C ALA A 100 -6.84 -7.46 9.60
N PRO A 101 -8.05 -8.03 9.63
CA PRO A 101 -8.61 -8.70 8.46
C PRO A 101 -8.92 -7.76 7.30
N ALA A 102 -9.29 -6.49 7.55
CA ALA A 102 -9.48 -5.52 6.48
C ALA A 102 -8.16 -5.26 5.71
N LEU A 103 -7.05 -5.09 6.42
CA LEU A 103 -5.73 -4.96 5.82
C LEU A 103 -5.31 -6.25 5.08
N ALA A 104 -5.45 -7.40 5.71
CA ALA A 104 -4.93 -8.67 5.19
C ALA A 104 -5.75 -9.23 4.02
N VAL A 105 -7.06 -8.99 3.96
CA VAL A 105 -7.94 -9.65 2.98
C VAL A 105 -8.42 -8.70 1.88
N LEU A 106 -8.63 -7.43 2.21
CA LEU A 106 -9.23 -6.46 1.28
C LEU A 106 -8.26 -5.37 0.84
N ILE A 107 -7.59 -4.68 1.79
CA ILE A 107 -6.83 -3.47 1.47
C ILE A 107 -5.52 -3.85 0.77
N ALA A 108 -4.59 -4.52 1.43
CA ALA A 108 -3.31 -4.85 0.81
C ALA A 108 -3.44 -5.71 -0.46
N PRO A 109 -4.26 -6.80 -0.49
CA PRO A 109 -4.46 -7.54 -1.73
C PRO A 109 -5.14 -6.72 -2.83
N GLY A 110 -6.14 -5.91 -2.49
CA GLY A 110 -6.86 -5.07 -3.44
C GLY A 110 -5.96 -4.01 -4.07
N GLU A 111 -5.09 -3.39 -3.26
CA GLU A 111 -4.08 -2.44 -3.75
C GLU A 111 -3.09 -3.12 -4.70
N GLU A 112 -2.56 -4.28 -4.34
CA GLU A 112 -1.59 -4.96 -5.21
C GLU A 112 -2.22 -5.45 -6.51
N LEU A 113 -3.44 -5.97 -6.48
CA LEU A 113 -4.18 -6.34 -7.69
C LEU A 113 -4.38 -5.13 -8.60
N PHE A 114 -4.79 -3.99 -8.06
CA PHE A 114 -5.05 -2.79 -8.84
C PHE A 114 -3.75 -2.12 -9.29
N TRP A 115 -2.85 -1.81 -8.37
CA TRP A 115 -1.66 -1.02 -8.69
C TRP A 115 -0.60 -1.83 -9.44
N ARG A 116 -0.18 -2.97 -8.92
CA ARG A 116 0.89 -3.79 -9.55
C ARG A 116 0.32 -4.65 -10.67
N GLY A 117 -0.83 -5.27 -10.42
CA GLY A 117 -1.45 -6.16 -11.38
C GLY A 117 -2.03 -5.44 -12.60
N LEU A 118 -2.82 -4.40 -12.39
CA LEU A 118 -3.49 -3.70 -13.49
C LEU A 118 -2.69 -2.50 -13.99
N VAL A 119 -2.40 -1.52 -13.13
CA VAL A 119 -1.79 -0.24 -13.55
C VAL A 119 -0.34 -0.45 -13.99
N ASN A 120 0.52 -1.01 -13.13
CA ASN A 120 1.91 -1.28 -13.49
C ASN A 120 1.99 -2.27 -14.65
N GLY A 121 1.19 -3.33 -14.62
CA GLY A 121 1.14 -4.31 -15.73
C GLY A 121 0.86 -3.65 -17.07
N TYR A 122 -0.15 -2.78 -17.13
CA TYR A 122 -0.47 -2.02 -18.34
C TYR A 122 0.66 -1.09 -18.76
N LEU A 123 1.21 -0.30 -17.83
CA LEU A 123 2.29 0.64 -18.12
C LEU A 123 3.57 -0.07 -18.57
N MET A 124 3.91 -1.20 -17.96
CA MET A 124 5.06 -2.01 -18.35
C MET A 124 4.93 -2.59 -19.76
N GLN A 125 3.71 -2.95 -20.18
CA GLN A 125 3.46 -3.40 -21.56
C GLN A 125 3.58 -2.27 -22.57
N ARG A 126 3.20 -1.03 -22.20
CA ARG A 126 3.19 0.11 -23.13
C ARG A 126 4.51 0.86 -23.20
N LEU A 127 5.22 0.97 -22.09
CA LEU A 127 6.40 1.85 -21.93
C LEU A 127 7.70 1.07 -21.66
N GLY A 128 7.62 -0.27 -21.63
CA GLY A 128 8.72 -1.12 -21.19
C GLY A 128 8.74 -1.30 -19.67
N ARG A 129 9.39 -2.38 -19.24
CA ARG A 129 9.31 -2.88 -17.85
C ARG A 129 9.76 -1.85 -16.81
N VAL A 130 10.89 -1.21 -17.03
CA VAL A 130 11.49 -0.27 -16.07
C VAL A 130 10.69 1.02 -16.02
N THR A 131 10.48 1.66 -17.18
CA THR A 131 9.76 2.94 -17.27
C THR A 131 8.33 2.81 -16.76
N GLY A 132 7.63 1.74 -17.17
CA GLY A 132 6.26 1.47 -16.73
C GLY A 132 6.16 1.25 -15.22
N SER A 133 7.11 0.50 -14.64
CA SER A 133 7.17 0.27 -13.19
C SER A 133 7.45 1.57 -12.43
N ALA A 134 8.39 2.40 -12.89
CA ALA A 134 8.72 3.68 -12.27
C ALA A 134 7.52 4.66 -12.32
N LEU A 135 6.87 4.77 -13.48
CA LEU A 135 5.69 5.64 -13.64
C LEU A 135 4.54 5.15 -12.75
N GLY A 136 4.31 3.85 -12.66
CA GLY A 136 3.30 3.29 -11.76
C GLY A 136 3.56 3.61 -10.29
N ALA A 137 4.83 3.59 -9.85
CA ALA A 137 5.21 3.99 -8.50
C ALA A 137 4.95 5.49 -8.25
N VAL A 138 5.28 6.36 -9.22
CA VAL A 138 5.01 7.80 -9.13
C VAL A 138 3.50 8.08 -9.05
N ILE A 139 2.70 7.38 -9.84
CA ILE A 139 1.24 7.53 -9.83
C ILE A 139 0.66 7.05 -8.49
N TYR A 140 1.16 5.92 -7.95
CA TYR A 140 0.74 5.42 -6.65
C TYR A 140 1.05 6.41 -5.52
N GLY A 141 2.27 6.95 -5.46
CA GLY A 141 2.61 8.01 -4.51
C GLY A 141 1.76 9.27 -4.72
N GLY A 142 1.61 9.69 -5.95
CA GLY A 142 0.89 10.92 -6.33
C GLY A 142 -0.60 10.91 -5.97
N ILE A 143 -1.27 9.74 -5.97
CA ILE A 143 -2.68 9.68 -5.55
C ILE A 143 -2.87 10.09 -4.09
N HIS A 144 -1.85 9.93 -3.25
CA HIS A 144 -1.90 10.30 -1.84
C HIS A 144 -1.84 11.82 -1.59
N LEU A 145 -1.53 12.64 -2.62
CA LEU A 145 -1.64 14.11 -2.51
C LEU A 145 -3.04 14.58 -2.11
N VAL A 146 -4.08 13.81 -2.45
CA VAL A 146 -5.47 14.14 -2.05
C VAL A 146 -5.70 14.09 -0.54
N THR A 147 -4.78 13.49 0.22
CA THR A 147 -4.86 13.42 1.69
C THR A 147 -4.46 14.73 2.36
N GLY A 148 -3.76 15.61 1.65
CA GLY A 148 -3.17 16.83 2.23
C GLY A 148 -1.96 16.59 3.14
N ASN A 149 -1.55 15.34 3.36
CA ASN A 149 -0.44 14.95 4.22
C ASN A 149 0.79 14.62 3.35
N LEU A 150 1.75 15.53 3.30
CA LEU A 150 2.93 15.40 2.45
C LEU A 150 3.87 14.27 2.93
N THR A 151 3.95 14.06 4.23
CA THR A 151 4.74 12.95 4.81
C THR A 151 4.15 11.61 4.38
N LEU A 152 2.83 11.44 4.44
CA LEU A 152 2.14 10.26 3.93
C LEU A 152 2.33 10.10 2.43
N THR A 153 2.28 11.18 1.66
CA THR A 153 2.53 11.14 0.20
C THR A 153 3.95 10.63 -0.11
N GLY A 154 4.95 11.14 0.60
CA GLY A 154 6.34 10.68 0.48
C GLY A 154 6.50 9.22 0.90
N ALA A 155 5.89 8.83 2.02
CA ALA A 155 5.86 7.45 2.51
C ALA A 155 5.23 6.50 1.50
N ALA A 156 4.08 6.87 0.94
CA ALA A 156 3.42 6.10 -0.12
C ALA A 156 4.27 6.02 -1.40
N GLY A 157 4.97 7.09 -1.76
CA GLY A 157 5.93 7.08 -2.87
C GLY A 157 7.05 6.06 -2.68
N ILE A 158 7.63 5.98 -1.47
CA ILE A 158 8.67 5.01 -1.11
C ILE A 158 8.11 3.58 -1.15
N ALA A 159 6.96 3.33 -0.52
CA ALA A 159 6.29 2.03 -0.53
C ALA A 159 5.91 1.62 -1.96
N GLY A 160 5.38 2.58 -2.73
CA GLY A 160 5.03 2.40 -4.14
C GLY A 160 6.22 1.97 -4.99
N ALA A 161 7.36 2.64 -4.83
CA ALA A 161 8.60 2.30 -5.53
C ALA A 161 9.11 0.91 -5.10
N PHE A 162 9.09 0.62 -3.80
CA PHE A 162 9.55 -0.65 -3.25
C PHE A 162 8.76 -1.84 -3.81
N TRP A 163 7.42 -1.82 -3.71
CA TRP A 163 6.60 -2.91 -4.22
C TRP A 163 6.53 -2.97 -5.74
N SER A 164 6.66 -1.81 -6.44
CA SER A 164 6.79 -1.83 -7.90
C SER A 164 8.10 -2.47 -8.34
N LEU A 165 9.20 -2.23 -7.62
CA LEU A 165 10.48 -2.86 -7.85
C LEU A 165 10.42 -4.37 -7.55
N GLN A 166 9.82 -4.77 -6.43
CA GLN A 166 9.60 -6.17 -6.10
C GLN A 166 8.78 -6.88 -7.19
N TYR A 167 7.69 -6.26 -7.67
CA TYR A 167 6.89 -6.80 -8.77
C TYR A 167 7.67 -6.89 -10.08
N LEU A 168 8.52 -5.90 -10.37
CA LEU A 168 9.39 -5.90 -11.56
C LEU A 168 10.31 -7.12 -11.59
N PHE A 169 10.90 -7.50 -10.43
CA PHE A 169 11.78 -8.67 -10.33
C PHE A 169 11.01 -9.99 -10.26
N GLU A 170 9.97 -10.08 -9.45
CA GLU A 170 9.19 -11.32 -9.29
C GLU A 170 8.33 -11.63 -10.53
N GLY A 171 7.84 -10.61 -11.21
CA GLY A 171 6.92 -10.73 -12.35
C GLY A 171 5.57 -11.32 -11.98
N ARG A 172 5.24 -11.45 -10.68
CA ARG A 172 4.02 -12.06 -10.13
C ARG A 172 3.67 -11.45 -8.78
N LEU A 173 2.39 -11.51 -8.41
CA LEU A 173 1.87 -10.78 -7.25
C LEU A 173 2.08 -11.45 -5.87
N PRO A 174 2.07 -12.78 -5.69
CA PRO A 174 1.89 -13.36 -4.36
C PRO A 174 2.90 -12.92 -3.31
N ALA A 175 4.20 -12.85 -3.63
CA ALA A 175 5.21 -12.37 -2.68
C ALA A 175 5.03 -10.88 -2.34
N VAL A 176 4.58 -10.06 -3.30
CA VAL A 176 4.31 -8.63 -3.11
C VAL A 176 3.10 -8.45 -2.18
N VAL A 177 2.04 -9.21 -2.39
CA VAL A 177 0.84 -9.21 -1.53
C VAL A 177 1.21 -9.62 -0.10
N VAL A 178 2.00 -10.69 0.08
CA VAL A 178 2.47 -11.11 1.41
C VAL A 178 3.30 -10.01 2.07
N SER A 179 4.20 -9.36 1.30
CA SER A 179 5.02 -8.24 1.79
C SER A 179 4.16 -7.08 2.29
N HIS A 180 3.15 -6.70 1.52
CA HIS A 180 2.25 -5.59 1.86
C HIS A 180 1.41 -5.93 3.10
N ILE A 181 0.77 -7.10 3.12
CA ILE A 181 -0.01 -7.55 4.29
C ILE A 181 0.85 -7.54 5.56
N ALA A 182 2.02 -8.18 5.50
CA ALA A 182 2.89 -8.31 6.66
C ALA A 182 3.37 -6.94 7.16
N TRP A 183 3.74 -6.03 6.23
CA TRP A 183 4.17 -4.70 6.55
C TRP A 183 3.04 -3.86 7.16
N ASP A 184 1.85 -3.84 6.56
CA ASP A 184 0.68 -3.12 7.07
C ASP A 184 0.31 -3.56 8.48
N VAL A 185 0.14 -4.88 8.67
CA VAL A 185 -0.23 -5.42 9.98
C VAL A 185 0.85 -5.10 11.02
N TRP A 186 2.11 -5.23 10.66
CA TRP A 186 3.20 -4.96 11.58
C TRP A 186 3.27 -3.50 11.99
N ILE A 187 3.33 -2.58 11.02
CA ILE A 187 3.53 -1.16 11.28
C ILE A 187 2.29 -0.49 11.91
N PHE A 188 1.08 -0.95 11.56
CA PHE A 188 -0.14 -0.37 12.13
C PHE A 188 -0.56 -0.99 13.46
N LEU A 189 -0.36 -2.30 13.66
CA LEU A 189 -1.00 -3.01 14.77
C LEU A 189 -0.02 -3.59 15.78
N VAL A 190 1.21 -3.91 15.35
CA VAL A 190 2.19 -4.58 16.23
C VAL A 190 3.23 -3.60 16.73
N GLN A 191 3.95 -2.93 15.84
CA GLN A 191 5.04 -2.04 16.21
C GLN A 191 5.03 -0.76 15.37
N PRO A 192 4.18 0.21 15.69
CA PRO A 192 4.21 1.54 15.09
C PRO A 192 5.59 2.19 15.23
N THR A 193 5.91 3.11 14.32
CA THR A 193 7.15 3.90 14.39
C THR A 193 7.07 5.05 15.40
N VAL A 194 5.88 5.29 15.94
CA VAL A 194 5.60 6.28 16.99
C VAL A 194 5.22 5.58 18.29
N GLU A 195 5.56 6.19 19.42
CA GLU A 195 4.93 5.85 20.70
C GLU A 195 3.48 6.34 20.64
N LEU A 196 2.56 5.42 20.81
CA LEU A 196 1.13 5.73 20.88
C LEU A 196 0.76 5.70 22.35
N ASP A 197 0.25 6.81 22.86
CA ASP A 197 -0.40 6.84 24.17
C ASP A 197 -1.62 5.90 24.10
N ASP A 198 -1.60 4.85 24.94
CA ASP A 198 -2.65 3.84 25.03
C ASP A 198 -3.96 4.40 25.60
#